data_7ad4b7cd836a8f88e7288d660c6ba043
#
_entry.id   7ad4b7cd836a8f88e7288d660c6ba043
#
_cell.length_a   1.000
_cell.length_b   1.000
_cell.length_c   1.000
_cell.angle_alpha   90.00
_cell.angle_beta   90.00
_cell.angle_gamma   90.00
#
_symmetry.space_group_name_H-M   'P 1'
#
loop_
_entity.id
_entity.type
_entity.pdbx_description
1 polymer ?
#
loop_
_entity_poly.entity_id
_entity_poly.type
_entity_poly.pdbx_seq_one_letter_code
_entity_poly.pdbx_strand_id
1 'polypeptide(L)'
;MPLRTSTSAAFLLASLSLPFLPAVYGLVRKDGVGRLPALGWNSWNAFGCDIDEDKIMTAATEMVNLGLRDLGYEYVNIDDCWSVKSGRDPATGRIVPDPDRFPSGIQGLAEKIHGLGLKIGIYSSAGYTTCAGYPASLGNETIDAETFAEWGIDYLKYDNCGVPPNWQDEYNFCVPDSSDPQANPNGTCPDLQNPAPPGYDWSTSKTAQRYRAMRDALLSVNRTILYSLCDWGQADVTSWGSETGNSWRMSGDIQANWPRIATIANENSFLLNSVDFWGHNDPDMLEVGNGNLTLAENRAHFALWAAMKSPLIIGTALDSISPDHLSILSNRPLLAFHQDPVVGRPAYPYKWGYNPDWTFDPAHPAEYWSGPSASLGGTLVLMLNSEDGPAVRTAVWEEVPELKEKIRRGRIGGRGRRGSGVGFRVTDAWTGKDLGCMRDKYSVELESHDVAVLVVGERC
;
A
#
# COMPACT_ATOMS: atom_id res chain seq x y z
N MET A 1 -44.71 61.25 34.99
CA MET A 1 -44.78 60.38 33.85
C MET A 1 -43.36 60.35 33.23
N PRO A 2 -42.57 59.35 33.37
CA PRO A 2 -41.34 59.25 32.64
C PRO A 2 -41.48 58.26 31.45
N LEU A 3 -40.93 58.65 30.31
CA LEU A 3 -40.85 57.89 29.08
C LEU A 3 -39.84 56.77 29.23
N ARG A 4 -40.22 55.53 28.82
CA ARG A 4 -39.33 54.37 28.65
C ARG A 4 -38.76 54.44 27.27
N THR A 5 -37.45 54.50 27.17
CA THR A 5 -36.67 54.24 25.94
C THR A 5 -36.28 52.76 25.89
N SER A 6 -36.76 52.04 24.86
CA SER A 6 -36.36 50.66 24.56
C SER A 6 -35.13 50.69 23.66
N THR A 7 -34.01 50.16 24.14
CA THR A 7 -32.82 49.90 23.33
C THR A 7 -32.91 48.50 22.76
N SER A 8 -33.07 48.37 21.45
CA SER A 8 -32.94 47.13 20.68
C SER A 8 -31.48 46.86 20.44
N ALA A 9 -30.98 45.77 21.00
CA ALA A 9 -29.63 45.23 20.70
C ALA A 9 -29.72 44.36 19.44
N ALA A 10 -29.09 44.83 18.37
CA ALA A 10 -28.88 44.02 17.15
C ALA A 10 -27.67 43.11 17.35
N PHE A 11 -27.95 41.81 17.38
CA PHE A 11 -26.88 40.79 17.33
C PHE A 11 -26.40 40.66 15.88
N LEU A 12 -25.19 41.13 15.58
CA LEU A 12 -24.46 40.77 14.35
C LEU A 12 -23.93 39.33 14.49
N LEU A 13 -24.55 38.42 13.78
CA LEU A 13 -23.97 37.09 13.51
C LEU A 13 -22.84 37.27 12.48
N ALA A 14 -21.60 37.30 12.95
CA ALA A 14 -20.46 37.14 12.10
C ALA A 14 -20.36 35.68 11.67
N SER A 15 -20.74 35.38 10.43
CA SER A 15 -20.45 34.07 9.80
C SER A 15 -18.97 33.96 9.56
N LEU A 16 -18.26 33.19 10.40
CA LEU A 16 -16.90 32.73 10.12
C LEU A 16 -16.98 31.71 8.96
N SER A 17 -16.77 32.19 7.75
CA SER A 17 -16.43 31.33 6.62
C SER A 17 -15.00 30.83 6.85
N LEU A 18 -14.87 29.61 7.39
CA LEU A 18 -13.63 28.85 7.31
C LEU A 18 -13.28 28.70 5.81
N PRO A 19 -12.07 29.07 5.39
CA PRO A 19 -11.65 28.77 4.03
C PRO A 19 -11.65 27.23 3.90
N PHE A 20 -12.49 26.71 3.01
CA PHE A 20 -12.31 25.38 2.48
C PHE A 20 -10.95 25.39 1.74
N LEU A 21 -9.89 24.94 2.38
CA LEU A 21 -8.69 24.53 1.68
C LEU A 21 -9.14 23.37 0.77
N PRO A 22 -8.98 23.46 -0.55
CA PRO A 22 -9.24 22.33 -1.40
C PRO A 22 -8.27 21.22 -0.92
N ALA A 23 -8.83 20.05 -0.57
CA ALA A 23 -8.01 18.87 -0.40
C ALA A 23 -7.30 18.65 -1.74
N VAL A 24 -6.00 18.88 -1.78
CA VAL A 24 -5.18 18.61 -2.96
C VAL A 24 -5.07 17.11 -3.02
N TYR A 25 -5.97 16.48 -3.75
CA TYR A 25 -5.83 15.08 -4.10
C TYR A 25 -4.73 14.99 -5.16
N GLY A 26 -3.76 14.09 -4.96
CA GLY A 26 -2.66 13.84 -5.87
C GLY A 26 -3.09 13.53 -7.30
N LEU A 27 -2.52 12.52 -7.95
CA LEU A 27 -2.81 12.17 -9.35
C LEU A 27 -4.25 11.65 -9.57
N VAL A 28 -5.26 12.47 -9.25
CA VAL A 28 -6.68 12.15 -9.53
C VAL A 28 -6.93 12.21 -11.02
N ARG A 29 -7.15 11.07 -11.64
CA ARG A 29 -7.41 10.94 -13.08
C ARG A 29 -8.87 10.61 -13.35
N LYS A 30 -9.41 11.14 -14.48
CA LYS A 30 -10.81 10.93 -14.88
C LYS A 30 -11.11 9.46 -15.23
N ASP A 31 -10.11 8.71 -15.64
CA ASP A 31 -10.18 7.28 -15.97
C ASP A 31 -10.15 6.37 -14.74
N GLY A 32 -9.92 6.92 -13.55
CA GLY A 32 -9.91 6.19 -12.28
C GLY A 32 -8.62 5.46 -11.96
N VAL A 33 -7.58 5.56 -12.80
CA VAL A 33 -6.26 4.95 -12.54
C VAL A 33 -5.67 5.50 -11.25
N GLY A 34 -5.27 4.60 -10.34
CA GLY A 34 -4.72 4.93 -9.03
C GLY A 34 -5.76 5.26 -7.95
N ARG A 35 -7.08 5.20 -8.26
CA ARG A 35 -8.12 5.41 -7.25
C ARG A 35 -8.14 4.30 -6.21
N LEU A 36 -7.97 3.06 -6.63
CA LEU A 36 -7.78 1.88 -5.80
C LEU A 36 -6.31 1.47 -5.83
N PRO A 37 -5.82 0.76 -4.80
CA PRO A 37 -4.44 0.30 -4.78
C PRO A 37 -4.18 -0.69 -5.92
N ALA A 38 -3.00 -0.62 -6.52
CA ALA A 38 -2.62 -1.46 -7.65
C ALA A 38 -2.53 -2.94 -7.28
N LEU A 39 -2.92 -3.82 -8.21
CA LEU A 39 -2.63 -5.25 -8.17
C LEU A 39 -1.79 -5.62 -9.38
N GLY A 40 -0.73 -6.39 -9.18
CA GLY A 40 0.16 -6.76 -10.27
C GLY A 40 1.28 -7.70 -9.85
N TRP A 41 2.32 -7.70 -10.67
CA TRP A 41 3.55 -8.45 -10.48
C TRP A 41 4.74 -7.55 -10.78
N ASN A 42 5.90 -7.80 -10.14
CA ASN A 42 7.14 -7.08 -10.37
C ASN A 42 8.32 -8.07 -10.41
N SER A 43 9.29 -7.80 -11.28
CA SER A 43 10.40 -8.71 -11.57
C SER A 43 11.47 -8.78 -10.48
N TRP A 44 11.57 -7.78 -9.58
CA TRP A 44 12.75 -7.60 -8.73
C TRP A 44 12.99 -8.76 -7.75
N ASN A 45 12.00 -9.10 -6.93
CA ASN A 45 12.20 -10.09 -5.88
C ASN A 45 12.33 -11.51 -6.44
N ALA A 46 11.77 -11.77 -7.64
CA ALA A 46 11.94 -13.04 -8.33
C ALA A 46 13.32 -13.19 -8.99
N PHE A 47 13.83 -12.10 -9.61
CA PHE A 47 14.95 -12.23 -10.57
C PHE A 47 16.08 -11.22 -10.36
N GLY A 48 15.90 -10.15 -9.58
CA GLY A 48 16.89 -9.06 -9.51
C GLY A 48 17.17 -8.49 -10.88
N CYS A 49 18.48 -8.39 -11.23
CA CYS A 49 18.92 -7.96 -12.57
C CYS A 49 18.97 -9.08 -13.62
N ASP A 50 18.61 -10.31 -13.27
CA ASP A 50 18.54 -11.41 -14.23
C ASP A 50 17.19 -11.44 -14.94
N ILE A 51 16.91 -10.39 -15.72
CA ILE A 51 15.68 -10.19 -16.47
C ILE A 51 15.92 -10.07 -17.96
N ASP A 52 14.95 -10.52 -18.72
CA ASP A 52 14.85 -10.40 -20.16
C ASP A 52 13.38 -10.41 -20.60
N GLU A 53 13.15 -10.19 -21.90
CA GLU A 53 11.81 -10.17 -22.48
C GLU A 53 11.04 -11.48 -22.28
N ASP A 54 11.73 -12.63 -22.35
CA ASP A 54 11.10 -13.94 -22.19
C ASP A 54 10.59 -14.18 -20.76
N LYS A 55 11.36 -13.77 -19.74
CA LYS A 55 10.93 -13.85 -18.33
C LYS A 55 9.72 -12.97 -18.05
N ILE A 56 9.74 -11.73 -18.56
CA ILE A 56 8.61 -10.82 -18.41
C ILE A 56 7.35 -11.36 -19.13
N MET A 57 7.51 -11.88 -20.35
CA MET A 57 6.40 -12.50 -21.07
C MET A 57 5.89 -13.79 -20.42
N THR A 58 6.78 -14.56 -19.80
CA THR A 58 6.40 -15.75 -19.02
C THR A 58 5.53 -15.32 -17.84
N ALA A 59 5.96 -14.35 -17.05
CA ALA A 59 5.16 -13.83 -15.93
C ALA A 59 3.79 -13.30 -16.40
N ALA A 60 3.75 -12.51 -17.49
CA ALA A 60 2.51 -12.00 -18.07
C ALA A 60 1.57 -13.13 -18.51
N THR A 61 2.11 -14.17 -19.13
CA THR A 61 1.34 -15.34 -19.58
C THR A 61 0.79 -16.12 -18.39
N GLU A 62 1.59 -16.33 -17.35
CA GLU A 62 1.15 -17.02 -16.14
C GLU A 62 0.12 -16.22 -15.35
N MET A 63 0.17 -14.89 -15.34
CA MET A 63 -0.91 -14.07 -14.75
C MET A 63 -2.27 -14.37 -15.39
N VAL A 64 -2.29 -14.67 -16.69
CA VAL A 64 -3.51 -15.07 -17.41
C VAL A 64 -3.87 -16.53 -17.13
N ASN A 65 -2.91 -17.44 -17.27
CA ASN A 65 -3.12 -18.89 -17.11
C ASN A 65 -3.60 -19.27 -15.70
N LEU A 66 -3.04 -18.62 -14.68
CA LEU A 66 -3.38 -18.82 -13.26
C LEU A 66 -4.66 -18.08 -12.85
N GLY A 67 -5.28 -17.30 -13.75
CA GLY A 67 -6.51 -16.54 -13.50
C GLY A 67 -6.31 -15.29 -12.64
N LEU A 68 -5.08 -14.88 -12.38
CA LEU A 68 -4.77 -13.68 -11.57
C LEU A 68 -5.28 -12.40 -12.25
N ARG A 69 -5.14 -12.28 -13.58
CA ARG A 69 -5.71 -11.17 -14.36
C ARG A 69 -7.21 -11.01 -14.09
N ASP A 70 -7.97 -12.10 -14.09
CA ASP A 70 -9.44 -12.08 -13.90
C ASP A 70 -9.84 -11.77 -12.44
N LEU A 71 -8.87 -11.77 -11.52
CA LEU A 71 -8.99 -11.32 -10.14
C LEU A 71 -8.58 -9.85 -9.94
N GLY A 72 -8.11 -9.19 -11.00
CA GLY A 72 -7.74 -7.77 -10.98
C GLY A 72 -6.23 -7.50 -10.91
N TYR A 73 -5.37 -8.50 -10.91
CA TYR A 73 -3.92 -8.30 -11.05
C TYR A 73 -3.61 -7.94 -12.51
N GLU A 74 -3.46 -6.66 -12.77
CA GLU A 74 -3.38 -6.17 -14.15
C GLU A 74 -2.01 -5.64 -14.56
N TYR A 75 -1.12 -5.30 -13.60
CA TYR A 75 0.17 -4.71 -13.90
C TYR A 75 1.28 -5.76 -13.94
N VAL A 76 2.09 -5.74 -15.02
CA VAL A 76 3.35 -6.48 -15.18
C VAL A 76 4.47 -5.47 -15.16
N ASN A 77 5.18 -5.36 -14.03
CA ASN A 77 6.18 -4.33 -13.83
C ASN A 77 7.60 -4.85 -14.05
N ILE A 78 8.32 -4.22 -14.96
CA ILE A 78 9.75 -4.40 -15.15
C ILE A 78 10.45 -3.50 -14.14
N ASP A 79 11.26 -4.07 -13.24
CA ASP A 79 12.06 -3.34 -12.27
C ASP A 79 13.41 -2.90 -12.87
N ASP A 80 14.43 -2.61 -12.06
CA ASP A 80 15.74 -2.11 -12.48
C ASP A 80 16.44 -3.03 -13.51
N CYS A 81 17.50 -2.57 -14.14
CA CYS A 81 18.37 -3.33 -15.04
C CYS A 81 17.83 -3.59 -16.47
N TRP A 82 16.76 -2.92 -16.88
CA TRP A 82 16.17 -3.12 -18.21
C TRP A 82 16.88 -2.36 -19.34
N SER A 83 17.64 -1.33 -19.03
CA SER A 83 18.26 -0.43 -20.03
C SER A 83 19.74 -0.72 -20.23
N VAL A 84 20.33 -0.10 -21.25
CA VAL A 84 21.77 -0.12 -21.49
C VAL A 84 22.48 0.66 -20.40
N LYS A 85 23.43 0.02 -19.71
CA LYS A 85 24.16 0.60 -18.57
C LYS A 85 25.15 1.70 -18.97
N SER A 86 25.62 1.72 -20.21
CA SER A 86 26.63 2.67 -20.68
C SER A 86 26.16 4.12 -20.80
N GLY A 87 24.86 4.38 -20.75
CA GLY A 87 24.30 5.72 -20.80
C GLY A 87 23.07 5.85 -21.68
N ARG A 88 22.62 7.07 -21.84
CA ARG A 88 21.50 7.46 -22.70
C ARG A 88 21.96 7.58 -24.17
N ASP A 89 21.02 7.50 -25.10
CA ASP A 89 21.28 7.81 -26.50
C ASP A 89 21.77 9.26 -26.63
N PRO A 90 22.96 9.50 -27.18
CA PRO A 90 23.54 10.85 -27.23
C PRO A 90 22.85 11.80 -28.22
N ALA A 91 22.07 11.28 -29.15
CA ALA A 91 21.35 12.08 -30.15
C ALA A 91 19.97 12.52 -29.63
N THR A 92 19.30 11.66 -28.89
CA THR A 92 17.93 11.90 -28.42
C THR A 92 17.84 12.18 -26.92
N GLY A 93 18.86 11.85 -26.12
CA GLY A 93 18.85 11.93 -24.67
C GLY A 93 18.00 10.84 -23.97
N ARG A 94 17.36 9.95 -24.72
CA ARG A 94 16.46 8.91 -24.19
C ARG A 94 17.23 7.77 -23.52
N ILE A 95 16.64 7.15 -22.50
CA ILE A 95 17.11 5.86 -21.99
C ILE A 95 16.90 4.80 -23.09
N VAL A 96 17.89 3.93 -23.28
CA VAL A 96 17.88 2.91 -24.33
C VAL A 96 17.61 1.55 -23.70
N PRO A 97 16.56 0.82 -24.10
CA PRO A 97 16.38 -0.57 -23.68
C PRO A 97 17.60 -1.42 -24.10
N ASP A 98 17.98 -2.37 -23.26
CA ASP A 98 19.07 -3.30 -23.60
C ASP A 98 18.61 -4.22 -24.75
N PRO A 99 19.22 -4.14 -25.96
CA PRO A 99 18.73 -4.87 -27.13
C PRO A 99 18.96 -6.38 -27.06
N ASP A 100 19.93 -6.82 -26.22
CA ASP A 100 20.20 -8.24 -26.03
C ASP A 100 19.16 -8.88 -25.09
N ARG A 101 18.65 -8.12 -24.14
CA ARG A 101 17.62 -8.56 -23.19
C ARG A 101 16.20 -8.30 -23.68
N PHE A 102 15.97 -7.19 -24.34
CA PHE A 102 14.67 -6.76 -24.85
C PHE A 102 14.71 -6.51 -26.35
N PRO A 103 14.83 -7.58 -27.17
CA PRO A 103 15.00 -7.45 -28.63
C PRO A 103 13.83 -6.78 -29.34
N SER A 104 12.61 -6.83 -28.78
CA SER A 104 11.46 -6.08 -29.29
C SER A 104 11.43 -4.62 -28.86
N GLY A 105 12.36 -4.19 -28.02
CA GLY A 105 12.27 -2.95 -27.28
C GLY A 105 11.13 -2.94 -26.27
N ILE A 106 11.08 -1.93 -25.41
CA ILE A 106 10.01 -1.84 -24.40
C ILE A 106 8.64 -1.59 -25.03
N GLN A 107 8.57 -0.83 -26.14
CA GLN A 107 7.32 -0.63 -26.88
C GLN A 107 6.76 -1.95 -27.44
N GLY A 108 7.58 -2.76 -28.10
CA GLY A 108 7.13 -4.04 -28.64
C GLY A 108 6.70 -5.03 -27.56
N LEU A 109 7.37 -5.01 -26.39
CA LEU A 109 6.97 -5.78 -25.21
C LEU A 109 5.63 -5.27 -24.65
N ALA A 110 5.43 -3.96 -24.58
CA ALA A 110 4.18 -3.36 -24.13
C ALA A 110 2.99 -3.79 -25.00
N GLU A 111 3.17 -3.78 -26.32
CA GLU A 111 2.13 -4.24 -27.25
C GLU A 111 1.74 -5.70 -27.03
N LYS A 112 2.72 -6.59 -26.72
CA LYS A 112 2.47 -8.00 -26.41
C LYS A 112 1.71 -8.16 -25.10
N ILE A 113 2.09 -7.43 -24.03
CA ILE A 113 1.44 -7.48 -22.73
C ILE A 113 0.02 -6.91 -22.80
N HIS A 114 -0.19 -5.80 -23.52
CA HIS A 114 -1.53 -5.26 -23.78
C HIS A 114 -2.40 -6.25 -24.57
N GLY A 115 -1.81 -7.01 -25.49
CA GLY A 115 -2.49 -8.09 -26.22
C GLY A 115 -3.04 -9.20 -25.33
N LEU A 116 -2.48 -9.39 -24.12
CA LEU A 116 -2.98 -10.29 -23.09
C LEU A 116 -4.06 -9.66 -22.20
N GLY A 117 -4.41 -8.38 -22.40
CA GLY A 117 -5.33 -7.63 -21.58
C GLY A 117 -4.73 -7.21 -20.23
N LEU A 118 -3.41 -7.13 -20.16
CA LEU A 118 -2.63 -6.67 -19.03
C LEU A 118 -2.04 -5.28 -19.28
N LYS A 119 -1.48 -4.65 -18.26
CA LYS A 119 -0.79 -3.36 -18.29
C LYS A 119 0.69 -3.56 -18.00
N ILE A 120 1.54 -2.68 -18.51
CA ILE A 120 2.99 -2.76 -18.28
C ILE A 120 3.50 -1.59 -17.45
N GLY A 121 4.38 -1.90 -16.50
CA GLY A 121 5.11 -0.91 -15.73
C GLY A 121 6.60 -0.92 -16.03
N ILE A 122 7.24 0.20 -15.70
CA ILE A 122 8.67 0.41 -15.85
C ILE A 122 9.26 1.02 -14.59
N TYR A 123 10.58 1.01 -14.48
CA TYR A 123 11.34 1.51 -13.34
C TYR A 123 12.31 2.62 -13.75
N SER A 124 12.44 3.62 -12.90
CA SER A 124 13.51 4.62 -12.94
C SER A 124 13.81 5.15 -11.53
N SER A 125 14.63 6.20 -11.40
CA SER A 125 14.99 6.78 -10.11
C SER A 125 15.05 8.31 -10.17
N ALA A 126 14.79 8.95 -9.03
CA ALA A 126 14.89 10.39 -8.78
C ALA A 126 16.35 10.87 -8.61
N GLY A 127 17.31 10.19 -9.21
CA GLY A 127 18.72 10.48 -9.22
C GLY A 127 19.31 10.41 -10.63
N TYR A 128 20.62 10.50 -10.73
CA TYR A 128 21.33 10.35 -12.02
C TYR A 128 21.45 8.89 -12.43
N THR A 129 21.44 7.98 -11.44
CA THR A 129 21.48 6.53 -11.69
C THR A 129 20.43 5.82 -10.87
N THR A 130 20.00 4.65 -11.35
CA THR A 130 19.20 3.68 -10.61
C THR A 130 20.01 3.03 -9.49
N CYS A 131 19.38 2.21 -8.64
CA CYS A 131 20.04 1.49 -7.55
C CYS A 131 21.09 0.49 -8.06
N ALA A 132 20.86 -0.13 -9.22
CA ALA A 132 21.84 -0.98 -9.89
C ALA A 132 22.84 -0.23 -10.80
N GLY A 133 22.78 1.13 -10.82
CA GLY A 133 23.71 2.01 -11.52
C GLY A 133 23.46 2.17 -13.02
N TYR A 134 22.22 2.03 -13.46
CA TYR A 134 21.78 2.35 -14.81
C TYR A 134 21.36 3.82 -14.94
N PRO A 135 21.24 4.38 -16.15
CA PRO A 135 20.73 5.75 -16.33
C PRO A 135 19.36 5.95 -15.70
N ALA A 136 19.20 7.05 -14.94
CA ALA A 136 17.94 7.40 -14.30
C ALA A 136 17.48 8.81 -14.69
N SER A 137 16.37 9.30 -14.14
CA SER A 137 15.58 10.38 -14.74
C SER A 137 15.88 11.78 -14.23
N LEU A 138 16.70 11.98 -13.18
CA LEU A 138 16.93 13.31 -12.62
C LEU A 138 17.50 14.29 -13.68
N GLY A 139 16.75 15.37 -13.94
CA GLY A 139 17.06 16.36 -14.98
C GLY A 139 16.63 15.94 -16.40
N ASN A 140 15.99 14.78 -16.56
CA ASN A 140 15.47 14.27 -17.82
C ASN A 140 13.99 13.82 -17.71
N GLU A 141 13.29 14.27 -16.68
CA GLU A 141 11.94 13.77 -16.33
C GLU A 141 10.96 13.93 -17.50
N THR A 142 11.02 15.06 -18.21
CA THR A 142 10.13 15.34 -19.34
C THR A 142 10.34 14.36 -20.49
N ILE A 143 11.60 14.15 -20.90
CA ILE A 143 11.92 13.27 -22.03
C ILE A 143 11.63 11.82 -21.68
N ASP A 144 11.82 11.43 -20.42
CA ASP A 144 11.52 10.08 -19.96
C ASP A 144 9.99 9.85 -19.89
N ALA A 145 9.23 10.78 -19.35
CA ALA A 145 7.76 10.70 -19.35
C ALA A 145 7.18 10.62 -20.78
N GLU A 146 7.69 11.43 -21.70
CA GLU A 146 7.32 11.36 -23.14
C GLU A 146 7.66 9.98 -23.72
N THR A 147 8.84 9.46 -23.43
CA THR A 147 9.31 8.17 -23.90
C THR A 147 8.47 7.02 -23.34
N PHE A 148 8.17 7.05 -22.04
CA PHE A 148 7.32 6.04 -21.38
C PHE A 148 5.88 6.08 -21.95
N ALA A 149 5.34 7.26 -22.19
CA ALA A 149 4.02 7.42 -22.81
C ALA A 149 4.01 6.88 -24.26
N GLU A 150 5.04 7.16 -25.04
CA GLU A 150 5.21 6.66 -26.42
C GLU A 150 5.31 5.12 -26.46
N TRP A 151 6.04 4.52 -25.49
CA TRP A 151 6.16 3.06 -25.38
C TRP A 151 4.90 2.37 -24.85
N GLY A 152 3.91 3.13 -24.40
CA GLY A 152 2.67 2.55 -23.90
C GLY A 152 2.75 2.09 -22.45
N ILE A 153 3.62 2.68 -21.63
CA ILE A 153 3.75 2.37 -20.20
C ILE A 153 2.51 2.81 -19.42
N ASP A 154 2.08 2.01 -18.45
CA ASP A 154 0.90 2.23 -17.60
C ASP A 154 1.24 2.47 -16.12
N TYR A 155 2.47 2.16 -15.70
CA TYR A 155 2.92 2.23 -14.31
C TYR A 155 4.39 2.64 -14.27
N LEU A 156 4.76 3.57 -13.38
CA LEU A 156 6.15 3.94 -13.10
C LEU A 156 6.46 3.71 -11.63
N LYS A 157 7.39 2.79 -11.30
CA LYS A 157 8.09 2.74 -10.01
C LYS A 157 9.27 3.69 -10.08
N TYR A 158 9.32 4.66 -9.18
CA TYR A 158 10.32 5.73 -9.19
C TYR A 158 11.09 5.76 -7.88
N ASP A 159 12.35 5.35 -7.94
CA ASP A 159 13.19 5.09 -6.78
C ASP A 159 14.00 6.32 -6.33
N ASN A 160 14.81 6.19 -5.28
CA ASN A 160 15.57 7.27 -4.62
C ASN A 160 17.09 7.07 -4.67
N CYS A 161 17.60 6.31 -5.62
CA CYS A 161 19.01 6.03 -5.78
C CYS A 161 19.73 7.06 -6.66
N GLY A 162 21.07 7.11 -6.54
CA GLY A 162 21.93 7.97 -7.40
C GLY A 162 21.73 9.47 -7.23
N VAL A 163 21.25 9.90 -6.07
CA VAL A 163 20.98 11.32 -5.77
C VAL A 163 22.29 12.08 -5.54
N PRO A 164 22.61 13.11 -6.35
CA PRO A 164 23.82 13.88 -6.19
C PRO A 164 23.74 14.80 -4.95
N PRO A 165 24.91 15.22 -4.38
CA PRO A 165 24.93 15.99 -3.13
C PRO A 165 24.12 17.30 -3.14
N ASN A 166 24.03 17.98 -4.27
CA ASN A 166 23.25 19.21 -4.39
C ASN A 166 21.72 18.99 -4.38
N TRP A 167 21.27 17.74 -4.51
CA TRP A 167 19.86 17.32 -4.45
C TRP A 167 19.50 16.52 -3.20
N GLN A 168 20.43 16.35 -2.24
CA GLN A 168 20.14 15.78 -0.93
C GLN A 168 19.42 16.82 -0.06
N ASP A 169 18.57 16.33 0.85
CA ASP A 169 17.83 17.18 1.78
C ASP A 169 18.77 17.92 2.75
N GLU A 170 18.29 19.06 3.23
CA GLU A 170 19.04 19.87 4.19
C GLU A 170 19.08 19.22 5.58
N TYR A 171 17.99 18.57 5.96
CA TYR A 171 17.82 17.95 7.26
C TYR A 171 17.77 16.43 7.15
N ASN A 172 18.22 15.76 8.22
CA ASN A 172 18.12 14.32 8.32
C ASN A 172 16.71 13.90 8.77
N PHE A 173 16.22 12.85 8.18
CA PHE A 173 14.97 12.16 8.55
C PHE A 173 15.29 10.71 8.88
N CYS A 174 14.75 10.18 9.96
CA CYS A 174 14.88 8.77 10.33
C CYS A 174 13.52 8.10 10.17
N VAL A 175 13.51 7.03 9.40
CA VAL A 175 12.39 6.08 9.38
C VAL A 175 12.58 5.11 10.53
N PRO A 176 11.56 4.80 11.35
CA PRO A 176 11.68 3.86 12.46
C PRO A 176 11.77 2.40 11.97
N ASP A 177 12.76 2.13 11.14
CA ASP A 177 13.02 0.88 10.45
C ASP A 177 14.51 0.49 10.62
N SER A 178 14.79 -0.73 11.05
CA SER A 178 16.17 -1.22 11.23
C SER A 178 17.00 -1.22 9.94
N SER A 179 16.39 -1.09 8.78
CA SER A 179 17.08 -0.92 7.50
C SER A 179 17.44 0.54 7.19
N ASP A 180 16.88 1.51 7.90
CA ASP A 180 17.26 2.92 7.77
C ASP A 180 18.65 3.14 8.37
N PRO A 181 19.60 3.74 7.63
CA PRO A 181 20.96 3.94 8.12
C PRO A 181 21.06 4.91 9.31
N GLN A 182 20.00 5.68 9.60
CA GLN A 182 19.92 6.59 10.74
C GLN A 182 19.20 5.99 11.95
N ALA A 183 18.53 4.84 11.79
CA ALA A 183 17.86 4.14 12.89
C ALA A 183 18.82 3.30 13.71
N ASN A 184 18.42 3.01 14.94
CA ASN A 184 19.06 2.01 15.78
C ASN A 184 18.77 0.59 15.23
N PRO A 185 19.59 -0.43 15.59
CA PRO A 185 19.35 -1.81 15.14
C PRO A 185 18.00 -2.40 15.55
N ASN A 186 17.33 -1.83 16.54
CA ASN A 186 15.99 -2.22 16.95
C ASN A 186 14.85 -1.44 16.24
N GLY A 187 15.16 -0.68 15.19
CA GLY A 187 14.21 0.08 14.41
C GLY A 187 13.71 1.37 15.08
N THR A 188 14.31 1.81 16.20
CA THR A 188 13.96 3.09 16.83
C THR A 188 14.85 4.22 16.32
N CYS A 189 14.28 5.42 16.17
CA CYS A 189 15.06 6.59 15.80
C CYS A 189 15.80 7.19 16.98
N PRO A 190 17.13 7.39 16.90
CA PRO A 190 17.92 8.12 17.90
C PRO A 190 17.70 9.63 17.76
N ASP A 191 18.31 10.41 18.65
CA ASP A 191 18.48 11.84 18.44
C ASP A 191 19.33 12.07 17.19
N LEU A 192 18.75 12.66 16.17
CA LEU A 192 19.41 12.88 14.89
C LEU A 192 20.47 13.98 14.98
N GLN A 193 21.55 13.82 14.20
CA GLN A 193 22.39 14.95 13.85
C GLN A 193 21.67 15.78 12.77
N ASN A 194 21.62 17.10 12.95
CA ASN A 194 20.95 18.00 12.03
C ASN A 194 19.47 17.66 11.76
N PRO A 195 18.61 17.52 12.81
CA PRO A 195 17.20 17.26 12.64
C PRO A 195 16.50 18.48 12.04
N ALA A 196 15.38 18.24 11.34
CA ALA A 196 14.54 19.35 10.90
C ALA A 196 13.99 20.15 12.11
N PRO A 197 13.83 21.49 11.98
CA PRO A 197 13.20 22.27 13.04
C PRO A 197 11.74 21.83 13.25
N PRO A 198 11.21 22.01 14.48
CA PRO A 198 9.81 21.67 14.74
C PRO A 198 8.85 22.35 13.77
N GLY A 199 7.97 21.56 13.16
CA GLY A 199 6.99 22.03 12.18
C GLY A 199 7.57 22.27 10.77
N TYR A 200 8.74 21.73 10.48
CA TYR A 200 9.27 21.74 9.11
C TYR A 200 8.33 21.03 8.14
N ASP A 201 8.05 21.67 7.01
CA ASP A 201 7.19 21.12 5.97
C ASP A 201 8.04 20.29 4.99
N TRP A 202 8.04 18.97 5.19
CA TRP A 202 8.76 18.02 4.35
C TRP A 202 8.31 18.03 2.89
N SER A 203 7.13 18.54 2.60
CA SER A 203 6.69 18.75 1.22
C SER A 203 7.58 19.77 0.47
N THR A 204 8.37 20.54 1.17
CA THR A 204 9.34 21.50 0.59
C THR A 204 10.75 20.92 0.43
N SER A 205 10.99 19.70 0.89
CA SER A 205 12.26 19.01 0.80
C SER A 205 12.73 18.84 -0.66
N LYS A 206 14.02 18.64 -0.87
CA LYS A 206 14.56 18.35 -2.21
C LYS A 206 14.09 16.99 -2.71
N THR A 207 13.89 16.03 -1.81
CA THR A 207 13.28 14.75 -2.14
C THR A 207 11.88 14.97 -2.72
N ALA A 208 10.98 15.67 -2.03
CA ALA A 208 9.65 15.97 -2.54
C ALA A 208 9.70 16.72 -3.90
N GLN A 209 10.66 17.66 -4.06
CA GLN A 209 10.82 18.40 -5.32
C GLN A 209 11.22 17.47 -6.48
N ARG A 210 12.14 16.51 -6.27
CA ARG A 210 12.56 15.55 -7.30
C ARG A 210 11.40 14.67 -7.75
N TYR A 211 10.61 14.16 -6.80
CA TYR A 211 9.43 13.35 -7.11
C TYR A 211 8.32 14.16 -7.82
N ARG A 212 8.12 15.40 -7.44
CA ARG A 212 7.15 16.31 -8.11
C ARG A 212 7.56 16.68 -9.52
N ALA A 213 8.86 16.79 -9.81
CA ALA A 213 9.34 17.03 -11.16
C ALA A 213 8.88 15.90 -12.12
N MET A 214 9.02 14.64 -11.71
CA MET A 214 8.52 13.51 -12.50
C MET A 214 6.97 13.49 -12.54
N ARG A 215 6.27 13.78 -11.42
CA ARG A 215 4.81 13.93 -11.43
C ARG A 215 4.35 14.92 -12.50
N ASP A 216 4.96 16.08 -12.54
CA ASP A 216 4.58 17.16 -13.46
C ASP A 216 4.86 16.77 -14.93
N ALA A 217 5.95 16.04 -15.17
CA ALA A 217 6.26 15.46 -16.46
C ALA A 217 5.21 14.41 -16.88
N LEU A 218 4.82 13.49 -15.99
CA LEU A 218 3.76 12.49 -16.24
C LEU A 218 2.38 13.13 -16.44
N LEU A 219 2.13 14.29 -15.82
CA LEU A 219 0.89 15.06 -16.03
C LEU A 219 0.86 15.75 -17.40
N SER A 220 2.00 16.04 -18.01
CA SER A 220 2.11 16.75 -19.28
C SER A 220 1.88 15.85 -20.51
N VAL A 221 2.00 14.53 -20.37
CA VAL A 221 1.83 13.57 -21.45
C VAL A 221 0.37 13.11 -21.60
N ASN A 222 -0.01 12.71 -22.82
CA ASN A 222 -1.38 12.27 -23.13
C ASN A 222 -1.58 10.75 -22.89
N ARG A 223 -0.98 10.24 -21.79
CA ARG A 223 -1.19 8.85 -21.31
C ARG A 223 -1.24 8.88 -19.81
N THR A 224 -2.22 8.18 -19.23
CA THR A 224 -2.26 8.00 -17.78
C THR A 224 -1.29 6.92 -17.37
N ILE A 225 -0.30 7.30 -16.54
CA ILE A 225 0.68 6.39 -15.96
C ILE A 225 0.48 6.44 -14.45
N LEU A 226 0.21 5.29 -13.83
CA LEU A 226 0.18 5.18 -12.37
C LEU A 226 1.58 5.47 -11.82
N TYR A 227 1.67 6.34 -10.82
CA TYR A 227 2.95 6.78 -10.28
C TYR A 227 3.16 6.28 -8.85
N SER A 228 4.15 5.41 -8.67
CA SER A 228 4.54 4.79 -7.40
C SER A 228 5.89 5.33 -6.95
N LEU A 229 5.89 6.00 -5.81
CA LEU A 229 7.08 6.58 -5.19
C LEU A 229 7.81 5.51 -4.38
N CYS A 230 9.13 5.38 -4.58
CA CYS A 230 9.95 4.42 -3.86
C CYS A 230 11.10 5.14 -3.14
N ASP A 231 10.78 5.89 -2.10
CA ASP A 231 11.75 6.66 -1.31
C ASP A 231 11.99 6.11 0.10
N TRP A 232 11.50 4.88 0.36
CA TRP A 232 11.72 4.11 1.59
C TRP A 232 11.24 4.80 2.87
N GLY A 233 10.25 5.66 2.78
CA GLY A 233 9.73 6.42 3.92
C GLY A 233 10.47 7.71 4.22
N GLN A 234 11.53 8.04 3.47
CA GLN A 234 12.35 9.22 3.70
C GLN A 234 11.57 10.53 3.55
N ALA A 235 12.09 11.59 4.17
CA ALA A 235 11.51 12.93 4.10
C ALA A 235 10.01 12.98 4.45
N ASP A 236 9.54 12.13 5.37
CA ASP A 236 8.14 12.06 5.79
C ASP A 236 7.16 11.95 4.62
N VAL A 237 7.44 11.04 3.68
CA VAL A 237 6.65 10.89 2.44
C VAL A 237 5.16 10.71 2.69
N THR A 238 4.77 10.16 3.83
CA THR A 238 3.35 9.99 4.19
C THR A 238 2.60 11.31 4.33
N SER A 239 3.29 12.43 4.55
CA SER A 239 2.70 13.76 4.67
C SER A 239 2.46 14.45 3.33
N TRP A 240 3.20 14.07 2.25
CA TRP A 240 3.11 14.72 0.93
C TRP A 240 2.93 13.74 -0.24
N GLY A 241 3.08 12.45 0.00
CA GLY A 241 3.01 11.41 -1.04
C GLY A 241 1.70 11.42 -1.81
N SER A 242 0.56 11.59 -1.13
CA SER A 242 -0.77 11.64 -1.75
C SER A 242 -0.97 12.82 -2.71
N GLU A 243 -0.18 13.90 -2.58
CA GLU A 243 -0.18 15.03 -3.51
C GLU A 243 0.76 14.80 -4.72
N THR A 244 1.57 13.74 -4.67
CA THR A 244 2.65 13.52 -5.63
C THR A 244 2.46 12.27 -6.46
N GLY A 245 2.05 11.15 -5.86
CA GLY A 245 1.86 9.85 -6.49
C GLY A 245 0.58 9.15 -6.05
N ASN A 246 0.39 7.93 -6.54
CA ASN A 246 -0.75 7.08 -6.19
C ASN A 246 -0.41 6.10 -5.06
N SER A 247 0.86 5.78 -4.88
CA SER A 247 1.39 5.01 -3.74
C SER A 247 2.80 5.49 -3.40
N TRP A 248 3.23 5.20 -2.16
CA TRP A 248 4.58 5.54 -1.70
C TRP A 248 5.10 4.51 -0.72
N ARG A 249 6.33 4.04 -0.94
CA ARG A 249 7.06 3.18 -0.03
C ARG A 249 7.24 3.92 1.30
N MET A 250 6.81 3.27 2.37
CA MET A 250 6.83 3.88 3.71
C MET A 250 7.93 3.32 4.61
N SER A 251 8.66 2.30 4.16
CA SER A 251 9.77 1.63 4.84
C SER A 251 10.84 1.20 3.85
N GLY A 252 11.97 0.72 4.35
CA GLY A 252 12.99 0.04 3.54
C GLY A 252 12.48 -1.27 2.94
N ASP A 253 13.35 -1.95 2.17
CA ASP A 253 12.98 -3.10 1.36
C ASP A 253 12.53 -4.31 2.18
N ILE A 254 11.52 -5.02 1.66
CA ILE A 254 11.03 -6.28 2.22
C ILE A 254 12.02 -7.42 1.97
N GLN A 255 11.92 -8.44 2.81
CA GLN A 255 12.62 -9.71 2.68
C GLN A 255 11.64 -10.84 2.96
N ALA A 256 11.84 -11.99 2.31
CA ALA A 256 10.99 -13.17 2.46
C ALA A 256 11.25 -13.92 3.78
N ASN A 257 11.04 -13.22 4.91
CA ASN A 257 11.10 -13.77 6.26
C ASN A 257 10.10 -13.03 7.18
N TRP A 258 9.57 -13.75 8.16
CA TRP A 258 8.56 -13.23 9.06
C TRP A 258 9.00 -11.98 9.85
N PRO A 259 10.21 -11.94 10.47
CA PRO A 259 10.64 -10.76 11.23
C PRO A 259 10.57 -9.46 10.39
N ARG A 260 10.96 -9.52 9.11
CA ARG A 260 10.89 -8.34 8.25
C ARG A 260 9.46 -7.95 7.89
N ILE A 261 8.61 -8.93 7.57
CA ILE A 261 7.19 -8.72 7.30
C ILE A 261 6.49 -8.11 8.51
N ALA A 262 6.73 -8.66 9.72
CA ALA A 262 6.16 -8.16 10.97
C ALA A 262 6.59 -6.71 11.27
N THR A 263 7.88 -6.38 11.07
CA THR A 263 8.39 -5.02 11.23
C THR A 263 7.67 -4.03 10.33
N ILE A 264 7.59 -4.31 9.02
CA ILE A 264 6.95 -3.42 8.04
C ILE A 264 5.44 -3.30 8.31
N ALA A 265 4.77 -4.40 8.64
CA ALA A 265 3.35 -4.37 9.01
C ALA A 265 3.09 -3.50 10.25
N ASN A 266 3.99 -3.59 11.24
CA ASN A 266 3.89 -2.77 12.44
C ASN A 266 4.11 -1.29 12.14
N GLU A 267 5.14 -0.92 11.37
CA GLU A 267 5.38 0.47 10.94
C GLU A 267 4.17 1.03 10.21
N ASN A 268 3.65 0.31 9.21
CA ASN A 268 2.50 0.76 8.44
C ASN A 268 1.24 0.93 9.29
N SER A 269 1.08 0.14 10.38
CA SER A 269 -0.07 0.24 11.30
C SER A 269 -0.23 1.62 11.94
N PHE A 270 0.85 2.37 12.10
CA PHE A 270 0.86 3.75 12.63
C PHE A 270 0.66 4.82 11.56
N LEU A 271 0.75 4.46 10.27
CA LEU A 271 0.72 5.39 9.14
C LEU A 271 -0.58 5.33 8.32
N LEU A 272 -1.54 4.50 8.71
CA LEU A 272 -2.77 4.23 7.94
C LEU A 272 -3.68 5.44 7.74
N ASN A 273 -3.53 6.52 8.51
CA ASN A 273 -4.32 7.74 8.33
C ASN A 273 -4.03 8.48 7.01
N SER A 274 -2.91 8.16 6.34
CA SER A 274 -2.57 8.67 5.01
C SER A 274 -3.25 7.92 3.86
N VAL A 275 -3.91 6.79 4.14
CA VAL A 275 -4.50 5.90 3.14
C VAL A 275 -5.98 6.18 2.96
N ASP A 276 -6.38 6.47 1.72
CA ASP A 276 -7.79 6.53 1.24
C ASP A 276 -7.78 6.34 -0.28
N PHE A 277 -8.89 6.60 -0.96
CA PHE A 277 -8.90 6.66 -2.43
C PHE A 277 -7.79 7.59 -2.94
N TRP A 278 -7.13 7.18 -4.02
CA TRP A 278 -6.07 7.89 -4.75
C TRP A 278 -4.70 7.92 -4.09
N GLY A 279 -4.55 7.41 -2.86
CA GLY A 279 -3.29 7.43 -2.14
C GLY A 279 -3.12 6.23 -1.21
N HIS A 280 -2.01 5.48 -1.36
CA HIS A 280 -1.81 4.22 -0.67
C HIS A 280 -0.39 4.11 -0.12
N ASN A 281 -0.27 3.76 1.16
CA ASN A 281 1.01 3.33 1.72
C ASN A 281 1.44 2.03 1.04
N ASP A 282 2.69 1.98 0.62
CA ASP A 282 3.29 0.82 -0.02
C ASP A 282 4.32 0.16 0.94
N PRO A 283 3.95 -0.94 1.61
CA PRO A 283 4.85 -1.70 2.47
C PRO A 283 5.71 -2.69 1.69
N ASP A 284 5.93 -2.44 0.40
CA ASP A 284 6.66 -3.26 -0.56
C ASP A 284 5.89 -4.49 -1.07
N MET A 285 6.53 -5.27 -1.92
CA MET A 285 5.94 -6.37 -2.67
C MET A 285 5.47 -7.53 -1.79
N LEU A 286 4.60 -8.36 -2.35
CA LEU A 286 4.20 -9.62 -1.74
C LEU A 286 5.28 -10.69 -1.95
N GLU A 287 5.75 -11.26 -0.85
CA GLU A 287 6.71 -12.36 -0.80
C GLU A 287 6.03 -13.73 -0.69
N VAL A 288 4.76 -13.83 -1.05
CA VAL A 288 3.99 -15.09 -0.98
C VAL A 288 4.59 -16.14 -1.89
N GLY A 289 5.15 -17.17 -1.29
CA GLY A 289 5.85 -18.27 -1.97
C GLY A 289 7.36 -18.08 -2.10
N ASN A 290 7.91 -16.96 -1.65
CA ASN A 290 9.36 -16.72 -1.61
C ASN A 290 9.98 -17.14 -0.27
N GLY A 291 11.25 -17.41 -0.28
CA GLY A 291 12.05 -17.71 0.91
C GLY A 291 11.61 -18.97 1.66
N ASN A 292 11.65 -18.89 2.99
CA ASN A 292 11.28 -19.99 3.89
C ASN A 292 10.02 -19.68 4.71
N LEU A 293 9.16 -18.79 4.22
CA LEU A 293 7.91 -18.46 4.89
C LEU A 293 7.01 -19.70 4.99
N THR A 294 6.50 -19.97 6.19
CA THR A 294 5.47 -20.97 6.39
C THR A 294 4.17 -20.59 5.68
N LEU A 295 3.27 -21.51 5.47
CA LEU A 295 1.97 -21.21 4.86
C LEU A 295 1.14 -20.25 5.74
N ALA A 296 1.30 -20.33 7.07
CA ALA A 296 0.70 -19.40 8.03
C ALA A 296 1.22 -17.97 7.85
N GLU A 297 2.53 -17.78 7.77
CA GLU A 297 3.17 -16.49 7.54
C GLU A 297 2.79 -15.90 6.18
N ASN A 298 2.71 -16.73 5.12
CA ASN A 298 2.21 -16.29 3.81
C ASN A 298 0.77 -15.79 3.87
N ARG A 299 -0.12 -16.47 4.64
CA ARG A 299 -1.50 -16.00 4.85
C ARG A 299 -1.53 -14.68 5.63
N ALA A 300 -0.75 -14.57 6.70
CA ALA A 300 -0.69 -13.36 7.51
C ALA A 300 -0.16 -12.17 6.69
N HIS A 301 0.91 -12.36 5.93
CA HIS A 301 1.47 -11.35 5.02
C HIS A 301 0.42 -10.82 4.05
N PHE A 302 -0.21 -11.71 3.28
CA PHE A 302 -1.23 -11.32 2.32
C PHE A 302 -2.44 -10.63 2.97
N ALA A 303 -2.93 -11.19 4.09
CA ALA A 303 -4.09 -10.62 4.79
C ALA A 303 -3.84 -9.22 5.33
N LEU A 304 -2.65 -8.96 5.89
CA LEU A 304 -2.27 -7.64 6.40
C LEU A 304 -2.15 -6.62 5.27
N TRP A 305 -1.42 -6.94 4.16
CA TRP A 305 -1.31 -6.05 3.00
C TRP A 305 -2.69 -5.71 2.40
N ALA A 306 -3.54 -6.72 2.24
CA ALA A 306 -4.90 -6.52 1.74
C ALA A 306 -5.77 -5.68 2.70
N ALA A 307 -5.68 -5.91 4.01
CA ALA A 307 -6.42 -5.17 5.02
C ALA A 307 -5.98 -3.69 5.12
N MET A 308 -4.68 -3.43 4.97
CA MET A 308 -4.12 -2.08 4.94
C MET A 308 -4.39 -1.33 3.62
N LYS A 309 -5.00 -1.99 2.61
CA LYS A 309 -5.23 -1.45 1.26
C LYS A 309 -3.95 -0.92 0.61
N SER A 310 -2.89 -1.67 0.80
CA SER A 310 -1.59 -1.44 0.18
C SER A 310 -1.55 -2.01 -1.23
N PRO A 311 -0.68 -1.55 -2.14
CA PRO A 311 -0.49 -2.23 -3.43
C PRO A 311 -0.20 -3.73 -3.23
N LEU A 312 -0.89 -4.60 -3.97
CA LEU A 312 -0.66 -6.04 -3.96
C LEU A 312 0.14 -6.41 -5.20
N ILE A 313 1.44 -6.20 -5.14
CA ILE A 313 2.38 -6.48 -6.23
C ILE A 313 3.14 -7.76 -5.89
N ILE A 314 2.90 -8.82 -6.64
CA ILE A 314 3.51 -10.13 -6.44
C ILE A 314 4.99 -10.07 -6.81
N GLY A 315 5.88 -10.48 -5.90
CA GLY A 315 7.33 -10.53 -6.11
C GLY A 315 7.86 -11.94 -6.40
N THR A 316 6.98 -12.94 -6.59
CA THR A 316 7.35 -14.36 -6.75
C THR A 316 7.35 -14.77 -8.21
N ALA A 317 8.24 -15.70 -8.60
CA ALA A 317 8.21 -16.32 -9.92
C ALA A 317 6.92 -17.13 -10.10
N LEU A 318 6.08 -16.73 -11.08
CA LEU A 318 4.73 -17.29 -11.25
C LEU A 318 4.72 -18.66 -11.92
N ASP A 319 5.73 -18.99 -12.72
CA ASP A 319 5.88 -20.28 -13.41
C ASP A 319 6.13 -21.46 -12.47
N SER A 320 6.50 -21.17 -11.22
CA SER A 320 6.80 -22.17 -10.18
C SER A 320 5.96 -22.03 -8.92
N ILE A 321 4.95 -21.16 -8.93
CA ILE A 321 4.10 -20.94 -7.75
C ILE A 321 3.29 -22.18 -7.39
N SER A 322 3.27 -22.54 -6.09
CA SER A 322 2.48 -23.69 -5.63
C SER A 322 0.97 -23.39 -5.61
N PRO A 323 0.10 -24.43 -5.71
CA PRO A 323 -1.34 -24.25 -5.59
C PRO A 323 -1.79 -23.60 -4.27
N ASP A 324 -1.09 -23.87 -3.17
CA ASP A 324 -1.39 -23.30 -1.85
C ASP A 324 -1.11 -21.79 -1.83
N HIS A 325 0.05 -21.36 -2.35
CA HIS A 325 0.39 -19.93 -2.46
C HIS A 325 -0.54 -19.21 -3.44
N LEU A 326 -0.88 -19.84 -4.57
CA LEU A 326 -1.84 -19.27 -5.52
C LEU A 326 -3.22 -19.10 -4.86
N SER A 327 -3.65 -20.03 -4.00
CA SER A 327 -4.93 -19.94 -3.29
C SER A 327 -4.97 -18.73 -2.33
N ILE A 328 -3.82 -18.39 -1.71
CA ILE A 328 -3.68 -17.20 -0.87
C ILE A 328 -3.85 -15.93 -1.70
N LEU A 329 -3.09 -15.79 -2.79
CA LEU A 329 -3.16 -14.64 -3.71
C LEU A 329 -4.54 -14.48 -4.37
N SER A 330 -5.30 -15.57 -4.47
CA SER A 330 -6.63 -15.62 -5.09
C SER A 330 -7.78 -15.47 -4.09
N ASN A 331 -7.52 -15.10 -2.83
CA ASN A 331 -8.55 -15.00 -1.80
C ASN A 331 -9.56 -13.88 -2.12
N ARG A 332 -10.73 -14.25 -2.64
CA ARG A 332 -11.75 -13.31 -3.11
C ARG A 332 -12.29 -12.37 -2.02
N PRO A 333 -12.58 -12.80 -0.78
CA PRO A 333 -13.00 -11.89 0.28
C PRO A 333 -11.97 -10.79 0.59
N LEU A 334 -10.69 -11.13 0.70
CA LEU A 334 -9.62 -10.15 0.93
C LEU A 334 -9.45 -9.21 -0.26
N LEU A 335 -9.48 -9.72 -1.50
CA LEU A 335 -9.45 -8.89 -2.70
C LEU A 335 -10.68 -7.98 -2.80
N ALA A 336 -11.88 -8.47 -2.43
CA ALA A 336 -13.09 -7.64 -2.43
C ALA A 336 -13.04 -6.52 -1.38
N PHE A 337 -12.44 -6.77 -0.21
CA PHE A 337 -12.18 -5.71 0.77
C PHE A 337 -11.17 -4.69 0.24
N HIS A 338 -10.05 -5.19 -0.28
CA HIS A 338 -8.96 -4.38 -0.81
C HIS A 338 -9.42 -3.47 -1.97
N GLN A 339 -10.19 -3.99 -2.88
CA GLN A 339 -10.71 -3.32 -4.08
C GLN A 339 -12.13 -2.73 -3.89
N ASP A 340 -12.52 -2.42 -2.66
CA ASP A 340 -13.86 -1.87 -2.38
C ASP A 340 -14.03 -0.47 -3.01
N PRO A 341 -14.93 -0.30 -3.99
CA PRO A 341 -15.07 0.97 -4.70
C PRO A 341 -15.85 2.04 -3.91
N VAL A 342 -16.41 1.67 -2.75
CA VAL A 342 -17.23 2.56 -1.90
C VAL A 342 -16.50 2.96 -0.64
N VAL A 343 -15.64 2.07 -0.09
CA VAL A 343 -14.87 2.30 1.13
C VAL A 343 -13.39 2.31 0.78
N GLY A 344 -12.77 3.50 0.70
CA GLY A 344 -11.34 3.67 0.40
C GLY A 344 -10.45 3.40 1.61
N ARG A 345 -10.94 3.66 2.82
CA ARG A 345 -10.18 3.51 4.06
C ARG A 345 -9.80 2.06 4.35
N PRO A 346 -8.59 1.80 4.91
CA PRO A 346 -8.13 0.48 5.30
C PRO A 346 -8.86 -0.05 6.54
N ALA A 347 -8.59 -1.30 6.91
CA ALA A 347 -8.81 -1.78 8.25
C ALA A 347 -7.77 -1.14 9.20
N TYR A 348 -8.20 -0.86 10.43
CA TYR A 348 -7.34 -0.30 11.47
C TYR A 348 -7.14 -1.30 12.60
N PRO A 349 -5.95 -1.32 13.23
CA PRO A 349 -5.79 -2.04 14.47
C PRO A 349 -6.66 -1.40 15.55
N TYR A 350 -7.42 -2.22 16.28
CA TYR A 350 -8.21 -1.78 17.41
C TYR A 350 -7.72 -2.35 18.75
N LYS A 351 -6.81 -3.31 18.70
CA LYS A 351 -6.19 -3.93 19.86
C LYS A 351 -4.87 -4.59 19.48
N TRP A 352 -3.81 -4.38 20.26
CA TRP A 352 -2.49 -4.94 19.99
C TRP A 352 -2.37 -6.40 20.44
N GLY A 353 -3.09 -6.80 21.48
CA GLY A 353 -3.12 -8.20 21.95
C GLY A 353 -1.93 -8.57 22.83
N TYR A 354 -0.83 -9.03 22.24
CA TYR A 354 0.38 -9.37 22.98
C TYR A 354 0.98 -8.15 23.69
N ASN A 355 1.13 -7.04 22.98
CA ASN A 355 1.60 -5.78 23.51
C ASN A 355 0.45 -4.92 24.05
N PRO A 356 0.75 -3.93 24.94
CA PRO A 356 -0.19 -2.84 25.18
C PRO A 356 -0.58 -2.11 23.90
N ASP A 357 -1.82 -1.60 23.84
CA ASP A 357 -2.29 -0.86 22.67
C ASP A 357 -1.38 0.34 22.37
N TRP A 358 -1.13 0.57 21.07
CA TRP A 358 -0.29 1.64 20.54
C TRP A 358 1.21 1.52 20.91
N THR A 359 1.68 0.32 21.20
CA THR A 359 3.10 0.04 21.41
C THR A 359 3.75 -0.36 20.08
N PHE A 360 4.81 0.33 19.69
CA PHE A 360 5.66 -0.10 18.59
C PHE A 360 6.58 -1.23 19.09
N ASP A 361 6.42 -2.40 18.51
CA ASP A 361 7.29 -3.57 18.71
C ASP A 361 7.42 -4.30 17.37
N PRO A 362 8.57 -4.24 16.71
CA PRO A 362 8.75 -4.82 15.37
C PRO A 362 8.54 -6.33 15.32
N ALA A 363 8.68 -7.05 16.44
CA ALA A 363 8.46 -8.49 16.50
C ALA A 363 6.98 -8.85 16.67
N HIS A 364 6.19 -7.98 17.31
CA HIS A 364 4.80 -8.23 17.67
C HIS A 364 3.89 -7.11 17.19
N PRO A 365 3.52 -7.09 15.89
CA PRO A 365 2.56 -6.12 15.35
C PRO A 365 1.18 -6.29 15.98
N ALA A 366 0.31 -5.31 15.79
CA ALA A 366 -1.06 -5.36 16.27
C ALA A 366 -1.77 -6.64 15.79
N GLU A 367 -2.45 -7.33 16.73
CA GLU A 367 -3.07 -8.63 16.46
C GLU A 367 -4.53 -8.54 16.02
N TYR A 368 -5.26 -7.46 16.33
CA TYR A 368 -6.68 -7.35 16.06
C TYR A 368 -6.99 -6.14 15.20
N TRP A 369 -7.58 -6.40 14.03
CA TRP A 369 -7.88 -5.38 13.02
C TRP A 369 -9.34 -5.44 12.60
N SER A 370 -9.92 -4.29 12.27
CA SER A 370 -11.24 -4.25 11.65
C SER A 370 -11.40 -3.11 10.67
N GLY A 371 -12.28 -3.31 9.68
CA GLY A 371 -12.65 -2.28 8.74
C GLY A 371 -14.00 -2.57 8.08
N PRO A 372 -14.79 -1.52 7.77
CA PRO A 372 -16.07 -1.68 7.09
C PRO A 372 -15.82 -1.97 5.60
N SER A 373 -16.71 -2.75 4.98
CA SER A 373 -16.69 -2.99 3.54
C SER A 373 -18.09 -3.05 2.96
N ALA A 374 -18.30 -2.29 1.90
CA ALA A 374 -19.53 -2.35 1.11
C ALA A 374 -19.54 -3.59 0.21
N SER A 375 -18.39 -3.96 -0.35
CA SER A 375 -18.24 -5.15 -1.20
C SER A 375 -18.49 -6.45 -0.45
N LEU A 376 -18.14 -6.52 0.84
CA LEU A 376 -18.42 -7.66 1.70
C LEU A 376 -19.82 -7.60 2.36
N GLY A 377 -20.50 -6.47 2.28
CA GLY A 377 -21.76 -6.24 2.99
C GLY A 377 -21.62 -6.31 4.51
N GLY A 378 -20.43 -6.06 5.05
CA GLY A 378 -20.14 -6.27 6.47
C GLY A 378 -18.87 -5.59 6.97
N THR A 379 -18.29 -6.19 7.98
CA THR A 379 -17.03 -5.77 8.61
C THR A 379 -16.00 -6.86 8.44
N LEU A 380 -14.85 -6.53 7.89
CA LEU A 380 -13.67 -7.41 7.92
C LEU A 380 -13.09 -7.36 9.34
N VAL A 381 -12.80 -8.52 9.92
CA VAL A 381 -12.12 -8.66 11.21
C VAL A 381 -10.96 -9.63 11.06
N LEU A 382 -9.74 -9.20 11.40
CA LEU A 382 -8.56 -10.06 11.42
C LEU A 382 -8.12 -10.30 12.86
N MET A 383 -7.65 -11.50 13.13
CA MET A 383 -6.97 -11.89 14.36
C MET A 383 -5.66 -12.56 14.01
N LEU A 384 -4.55 -11.88 14.25
CA LEU A 384 -3.19 -12.38 14.04
C LEU A 384 -2.70 -13.04 15.31
N ASN A 385 -1.98 -14.16 15.19
CA ASN A 385 -1.13 -14.67 16.25
C ASN A 385 0.31 -14.20 16.00
N SER A 386 0.81 -13.25 16.78
CA SER A 386 2.17 -12.72 16.64
C SER A 386 3.24 -13.50 17.42
N GLU A 387 2.84 -14.58 18.13
CA GLU A 387 3.73 -15.40 18.98
C GLU A 387 4.37 -16.55 18.19
N ASP A 388 5.53 -17.02 18.65
CA ASP A 388 6.28 -18.14 18.05
C ASP A 388 5.61 -19.53 18.25
N GLY A 389 4.51 -19.61 18.96
CA GLY A 389 3.75 -20.85 19.21
C GLY A 389 2.27 -20.71 18.96
N PRO A 390 1.53 -21.83 18.95
CA PRO A 390 0.07 -21.80 18.84
C PRO A 390 -0.57 -21.02 19.99
N ALA A 391 -1.56 -20.18 19.66
CA ALA A 391 -2.28 -19.39 20.65
C ALA A 391 -3.75 -19.17 20.27
N VAL A 392 -4.60 -19.03 21.29
CA VAL A 392 -6.02 -18.72 21.08
C VAL A 392 -6.21 -17.23 20.95
N ARG A 393 -6.83 -16.80 19.83
CA ARG A 393 -7.24 -15.41 19.60
C ARG A 393 -8.75 -15.27 19.69
N THR A 394 -9.21 -14.17 20.31
CA THR A 394 -10.63 -13.94 20.56
C THR A 394 -11.03 -12.54 20.17
N ALA A 395 -11.87 -12.40 19.13
CA ALA A 395 -12.53 -11.15 18.81
C ALA A 395 -13.83 -11.03 19.59
N VAL A 396 -13.95 -10.01 20.44
CA VAL A 396 -15.15 -9.66 21.22
C VAL A 396 -15.89 -8.56 20.47
N TRP A 397 -17.18 -8.79 20.10
CA TRP A 397 -17.91 -7.88 19.22
C TRP A 397 -18.10 -6.47 19.79
N GLU A 398 -18.12 -6.32 21.10
CA GLU A 398 -18.18 -4.99 21.74
C GLU A 398 -16.84 -4.22 21.70
N GLU A 399 -15.72 -4.89 21.40
CA GLU A 399 -14.40 -4.25 21.19
C GLU A 399 -14.21 -3.81 19.74
N VAL A 400 -14.85 -4.48 18.77
CA VAL A 400 -14.76 -4.14 17.33
C VAL A 400 -15.49 -2.84 17.05
N PRO A 401 -14.85 -1.77 16.60
CA PRO A 401 -15.44 -0.42 16.47
C PRO A 401 -16.73 -0.38 15.65
N GLU A 402 -16.76 -1.02 14.48
CA GLU A 402 -17.91 -1.05 13.55
C GLU A 402 -19.09 -1.81 14.14
N LEU A 403 -18.82 -2.88 14.88
CA LEU A 403 -19.87 -3.71 15.50
C LEU A 403 -20.39 -3.08 16.78
N LYS A 404 -19.53 -2.44 17.57
CA LYS A 404 -19.92 -1.69 18.77
C LYS A 404 -20.98 -0.63 18.45
N GLU A 405 -20.83 0.08 17.35
CA GLU A 405 -21.83 1.05 16.93
C GLU A 405 -23.16 0.38 16.53
N LYS A 406 -23.12 -0.71 15.76
CA LYS A 406 -24.32 -1.51 15.42
C LYS A 406 -25.02 -2.04 16.66
N ILE A 407 -24.28 -2.50 17.68
CA ILE A 407 -24.82 -2.97 18.97
C ILE A 407 -25.52 -1.83 19.70
N ARG A 408 -24.91 -0.66 19.81
CA ARG A 408 -25.49 0.53 20.47
C ARG A 408 -26.79 1.00 19.81
N ARG A 409 -26.80 1.14 18.49
CA ARG A 409 -28.00 1.55 17.73
C ARG A 409 -29.16 0.57 17.94
N GLY A 410 -28.89 -0.74 17.97
CA GLY A 410 -29.91 -1.76 18.20
C GLY A 410 -30.46 -1.79 19.65
N ARG A 411 -29.71 -1.30 20.64
CA ARG A 411 -30.19 -1.14 22.04
C ARG A 411 -31.13 0.07 22.21
N ILE A 412 -30.98 1.11 21.40
CA ILE A 412 -31.81 2.32 21.46
C ILE A 412 -33.18 2.08 20.79
N GLY A 413 -33.27 1.23 19.77
CA GLY A 413 -34.50 0.98 18.98
C GLY A 413 -35.41 -0.15 19.51
N GLY A 414 -35.06 -0.90 20.52
CA GLY A 414 -35.84 -2.06 21.00
C GLY A 414 -35.86 -2.20 22.52
N ARG A 415 -37.01 -2.56 23.07
CA ARG A 415 -37.12 -3.08 24.44
C ARG A 415 -36.47 -4.47 24.54
N GLY A 416 -35.12 -4.54 24.30
CA GLY A 416 -34.37 -5.78 24.41
C GLY A 416 -34.33 -6.24 25.87
N ARG A 417 -34.68 -7.50 26.12
CA ARG A 417 -34.48 -8.16 27.40
C ARG A 417 -33.00 -8.04 27.80
N ARG A 418 -32.71 -7.49 28.97
CA ARG A 418 -31.37 -7.55 29.60
C ARG A 418 -31.02 -9.03 29.72
N GLY A 419 -30.01 -9.51 28.99
CA GLY A 419 -29.45 -10.86 29.16
C GLY A 419 -29.24 -11.72 27.91
N SER A 420 -29.69 -11.31 26.71
CA SER A 420 -29.36 -12.03 25.48
C SER A 420 -28.16 -11.36 24.80
N GLY A 421 -27.02 -12.03 24.70
CA GLY A 421 -25.86 -11.59 23.95
C GLY A 421 -26.21 -11.22 22.51
N VAL A 422 -25.41 -10.33 21.91
CA VAL A 422 -25.62 -9.88 20.53
C VAL A 422 -24.89 -10.82 19.59
N GLY A 423 -25.61 -11.44 18.64
CA GLY A 423 -25.06 -12.29 17.62
C GLY A 423 -24.88 -11.57 16.28
N PHE A 424 -23.89 -12.04 15.53
CA PHE A 424 -23.64 -11.68 14.14
C PHE A 424 -23.43 -12.92 13.28
N ARG A 425 -23.85 -12.91 12.03
CA ARG A 425 -23.46 -13.93 11.07
C ARG A 425 -22.00 -13.75 10.73
N VAL A 426 -21.24 -14.83 10.76
CA VAL A 426 -19.80 -14.84 10.55
C VAL A 426 -19.45 -15.84 9.47
N THR A 427 -18.61 -15.42 8.53
CA THR A 427 -18.02 -16.29 7.50
C THR A 427 -16.51 -16.27 7.63
N ASP A 428 -15.89 -17.43 7.56
CA ASP A 428 -14.43 -17.56 7.45
C ASP A 428 -14.00 -17.20 6.03
N ALA A 429 -13.18 -16.18 5.89
CA ALA A 429 -12.74 -15.66 4.59
C ALA A 429 -11.73 -16.58 3.87
N TRP A 430 -11.01 -17.44 4.60
CA TRP A 430 -10.08 -18.38 3.98
C TRP A 430 -10.79 -19.56 3.31
N THR A 431 -11.80 -20.07 3.95
CA THR A 431 -12.51 -21.28 3.50
C THR A 431 -13.86 -20.99 2.84
N GLY A 432 -14.39 -19.77 3.00
CA GLY A 432 -15.76 -19.41 2.61
C GLY A 432 -16.85 -20.05 3.47
N LYS A 433 -16.47 -20.73 4.57
CA LYS A 433 -17.41 -21.45 5.44
C LYS A 433 -18.28 -20.48 6.23
N ASP A 434 -19.61 -20.63 6.16
CA ASP A 434 -20.54 -19.98 7.08
C ASP A 434 -20.39 -20.60 8.48
N LEU A 435 -19.92 -19.82 9.43
CA LEU A 435 -19.76 -20.21 10.84
C LEU A 435 -21.06 -20.04 11.62
N GLY A 436 -22.11 -19.48 11.00
CA GLY A 436 -23.42 -19.25 11.59
C GLY A 436 -23.48 -17.98 12.43
N CYS A 437 -24.41 -17.98 13.41
CA CYS A 437 -24.63 -16.86 14.32
C CYS A 437 -23.69 -16.96 15.54
N MET A 438 -22.66 -16.14 15.58
CA MET A 438 -21.70 -16.07 16.68
C MET A 438 -22.11 -14.99 17.68
N ARG A 439 -22.36 -15.40 18.94
CA ARG A 439 -22.79 -14.49 20.01
C ARG A 439 -21.60 -13.94 20.79
N ASP A 440 -21.61 -12.65 20.99
CA ASP A 440 -20.69 -11.86 21.82
C ASP A 440 -19.22 -11.91 21.37
N LYS A 441 -18.73 -13.05 20.86
CA LYS A 441 -17.34 -13.26 20.47
C LYS A 441 -17.17 -14.43 19.51
N TYR A 442 -16.01 -14.49 18.87
CA TYR A 442 -15.49 -15.67 18.17
C TYR A 442 -14.07 -15.95 18.68
N SER A 443 -13.75 -17.22 18.91
CA SER A 443 -12.44 -17.67 19.36
C SER A 443 -11.93 -18.78 18.45
N VAL A 444 -10.64 -18.76 18.16
CA VAL A 444 -9.95 -19.73 17.31
C VAL A 444 -8.52 -19.92 17.82
N GLU A 445 -8.02 -21.14 17.76
CA GLU A 445 -6.61 -21.44 17.95
C GLU A 445 -5.89 -21.24 16.60
N LEU A 446 -4.81 -20.49 16.60
CA LEU A 446 -3.98 -20.18 15.46
C LEU A 446 -2.57 -20.71 15.70
N GLU A 447 -1.98 -21.28 14.65
CA GLU A 447 -0.56 -21.62 14.66
C GLU A 447 0.32 -20.35 14.80
N SER A 448 1.62 -20.55 15.01
CA SER A 448 2.60 -19.45 15.01
C SER A 448 2.44 -18.59 13.75
N HIS A 449 2.34 -17.28 13.93
CA HIS A 449 2.25 -16.25 12.89
C HIS A 449 1.06 -16.42 11.91
N ASP A 450 0.03 -17.22 12.28
CA ASP A 450 -1.16 -17.39 11.45
C ASP A 450 -2.20 -16.30 11.71
N VAL A 451 -3.15 -16.17 10.79
CA VAL A 451 -4.22 -15.17 10.84
C VAL A 451 -5.58 -15.76 10.53
N ALA A 452 -6.54 -15.53 11.40
CA ALA A 452 -7.96 -15.70 11.08
C ALA A 452 -8.52 -14.43 10.43
N VAL A 453 -9.26 -14.61 9.35
CA VAL A 453 -9.94 -13.52 8.65
C VAL A 453 -11.42 -13.81 8.59
N LEU A 454 -12.23 -12.93 9.17
CA LEU A 454 -13.67 -13.08 9.29
C LEU A 454 -14.39 -11.97 8.53
N VAL A 455 -15.46 -12.34 7.84
CA VAL A 455 -16.48 -11.42 7.35
C VAL A 455 -17.65 -11.45 8.33
N VAL A 456 -17.85 -10.35 9.06
CA VAL A 456 -18.90 -10.20 10.07
C VAL A 456 -20.05 -9.39 9.48
N GLY A 457 -21.16 -10.05 9.18
CA GLY A 457 -22.30 -9.50 8.48
C GLY A 457 -23.39 -8.90 9.39
N GLU A 458 -24.62 -9.36 9.17
CA GLU A 458 -25.80 -8.84 9.87
C GLU A 458 -25.98 -9.46 11.27
N ARG A 459 -26.74 -8.76 12.09
CA ARG A 459 -27.16 -9.27 13.41
C ARG A 459 -28.11 -10.44 13.26
N CYS A 460 -27.99 -11.41 14.16
CA CYS A 460 -28.83 -12.62 14.18
C CYS A 460 -29.39 -12.98 15.58
#